data_0808f448d064db1f3281b84efc679db1
#
_entry.id   0808f448d064db1f3281b84efc679db1
#
_cell.length_a   1.000
_cell.length_b   1.000
_cell.length_c   1.000
_cell.angle_alpha   90.00
_cell.angle_beta   90.00
_cell.angle_gamma   90.00
#
_symmetry.space_group_name_H-M   'P 1'
#
loop_
_entity.id
_entity.type
_entity.pdbx_description
1 polymer ?
#
loop_
_entity_poly.entity_id
_entity_poly.type
_entity_poly.pdbx_seq_one_letter_code
_entity_poly.pdbx_strand_id
1 'polypeptide(L)'
;EDSKQLDEVVVVGYGTTTRKNLTTSIATVKTEKISRAATSNMSQMLLGRAAGLEATLTSPQPGGAVDLSIRGAGTPIFIVDGVMMPSTSLEVGNGNQVMPNSINRSGLAGLNPADIESIEVLKDASASIYGIGAANGVVLITTKKGTETRPQITYEGNYSIVKNYPYLEPLSGEEYMNVANIFNKENYLFTNGMYPYGDKPFDNKWVPQFSPQQIAAAQTTDWLDCVLKDGSINNHNI
;
A
#
# COMPACT_ATOMS: atom_id res chain seq x y z
N GLU A 1 8.76 -24.22 -42.14
CA GLU A 1 9.46 -23.51 -41.02
C GLU A 1 8.89 -24.03 -39.72
N ASP A 2 9.61 -25.03 -39.14
CA ASP A 2 9.27 -25.54 -37.79
C ASP A 2 9.69 -24.51 -36.75
N SER A 3 8.75 -23.71 -36.28
CA SER A 3 8.93 -22.91 -35.09
C SER A 3 8.96 -23.87 -33.88
N LYS A 4 10.16 -24.28 -33.45
CA LYS A 4 10.34 -24.93 -32.16
C LYS A 4 9.85 -23.98 -31.08
N GLN A 5 8.61 -24.18 -30.65
CA GLN A 5 8.08 -23.54 -29.43
C GLN A 5 8.97 -24.03 -28.29
N LEU A 6 9.83 -23.16 -27.78
CA LEU A 6 10.59 -23.40 -26.56
C LEU A 6 9.58 -23.62 -25.43
N ASP A 7 9.56 -24.83 -24.89
CA ASP A 7 8.71 -25.15 -23.74
C ASP A 7 9.15 -24.25 -22.56
N GLU A 8 8.23 -23.39 -22.09
CA GLU A 8 8.47 -22.47 -20.97
C GLU A 8 8.80 -23.31 -19.73
N VAL A 9 10.00 -23.13 -19.19
CA VAL A 9 10.47 -23.84 -17.99
C VAL A 9 10.01 -23.05 -16.77
N VAL A 10 9.40 -23.75 -15.83
CA VAL A 10 8.89 -23.16 -14.57
C VAL A 10 9.64 -23.80 -13.40
N VAL A 11 10.09 -22.97 -12.48
CA VAL A 11 10.73 -23.42 -11.24
C VAL A 11 9.67 -23.95 -10.28
N VAL A 12 9.81 -25.17 -9.82
CA VAL A 12 8.92 -25.80 -8.85
C VAL A 12 9.72 -26.30 -7.67
N GLY A 13 9.60 -25.66 -6.53
CA GLY A 13 10.22 -26.09 -5.29
C GLY A 13 11.69 -26.46 -5.41
N TYR A 14 11.98 -27.74 -5.53
CA TYR A 14 13.34 -28.29 -5.63
C TYR A 14 13.78 -28.65 -7.06
N GLY A 15 13.12 -28.12 -8.10
CA GLY A 15 13.49 -28.46 -9.47
C GLY A 15 12.84 -27.56 -10.50
N THR A 16 13.16 -27.84 -11.75
CA THR A 16 12.56 -27.19 -12.91
C THR A 16 11.70 -28.19 -13.67
N THR A 17 10.53 -27.80 -14.14
CA THR A 17 9.66 -28.61 -14.98
C THR A 17 9.10 -27.76 -16.11
N THR A 18 8.63 -28.41 -17.19
CA THR A 18 7.98 -27.71 -18.26
C THR A 18 6.52 -27.40 -17.91
N ARG A 19 6.01 -26.25 -18.35
CA ARG A 19 4.64 -25.80 -18.07
C ARG A 19 3.57 -26.80 -18.47
N LYS A 20 3.83 -27.63 -19.48
CA LYS A 20 2.92 -28.70 -19.89
C LYS A 20 2.75 -29.81 -18.86
N ASN A 21 3.74 -30.02 -18.02
CA ASN A 21 3.77 -31.10 -17.03
C ASN A 21 3.29 -30.64 -15.64
N LEU A 22 2.88 -29.37 -15.51
CA LEU A 22 2.38 -28.84 -14.27
C LEU A 22 0.93 -29.26 -14.05
N THR A 23 0.71 -30.07 -13.02
CA THR A 23 -0.64 -30.44 -12.53
C THR A 23 -1.17 -29.43 -11.52
N THR A 24 -0.37 -28.45 -11.13
CA THR A 24 -0.64 -27.49 -10.06
C THR A 24 -0.88 -26.08 -10.62
N SER A 25 -1.65 -25.27 -9.90
CA SER A 25 -1.97 -23.88 -10.32
C SER A 25 -0.82 -22.94 -9.97
N ILE A 26 0.08 -22.69 -10.92
CA ILE A 26 1.16 -21.70 -10.81
C ILE A 26 0.86 -20.51 -11.71
N ALA A 27 1.01 -19.31 -11.19
CA ALA A 27 0.96 -18.09 -11.99
C ALA A 27 2.36 -17.49 -12.09
N THR A 28 2.89 -17.37 -13.30
CA THR A 28 4.18 -16.74 -13.59
C THR A 28 3.97 -15.29 -13.98
N VAL A 29 4.69 -14.37 -13.36
CA VAL A 29 4.71 -12.95 -13.70
C VAL A 29 5.97 -12.66 -14.51
N LYS A 30 5.80 -12.21 -15.75
CA LYS A 30 6.92 -11.85 -16.62
C LYS A 30 7.54 -10.52 -16.20
N THR A 31 8.83 -10.53 -15.95
CA THR A 31 9.60 -9.38 -15.44
C THR A 31 9.75 -8.24 -16.44
N GLU A 32 9.70 -8.50 -17.73
CA GLU A 32 9.75 -7.44 -18.77
C GLU A 32 8.68 -6.36 -18.62
N LYS A 33 7.54 -6.72 -18.00
CA LYS A 33 6.46 -5.78 -17.68
C LYS A 33 6.63 -5.11 -16.33
N ILE A 34 7.52 -5.64 -15.50
CA ILE A 34 7.75 -5.18 -14.13
C ILE A 34 8.72 -4.01 -14.11
N SER A 35 9.83 -4.08 -14.86
CA SER A 35 10.90 -3.08 -14.88
C SER A 35 10.42 -1.68 -15.31
N ARG A 36 9.30 -1.58 -16.01
CA ARG A 36 8.73 -0.30 -16.46
C ARG A 36 7.81 0.40 -15.46
N ALA A 37 7.57 -0.20 -14.30
CA ALA A 37 6.74 0.43 -13.29
C ALA A 37 7.56 1.44 -12.48
N ALA A 38 7.04 2.66 -12.37
CA ALA A 38 7.67 3.76 -11.64
C ALA A 38 7.64 3.60 -10.11
N THR A 39 7.69 2.36 -9.61
CA THR A 39 7.63 2.08 -8.17
C THR A 39 8.85 1.28 -7.73
N SER A 40 9.42 1.67 -6.61
CA SER A 40 10.52 0.96 -5.94
C SER A 40 10.04 -0.19 -5.05
N ASN A 41 8.73 -0.34 -4.86
CA ASN A 41 8.19 -1.37 -3.99
C ASN A 41 7.79 -2.61 -4.79
N MET A 42 8.50 -3.72 -4.54
CA MET A 42 8.26 -5.00 -5.17
C MET A 42 6.82 -5.49 -5.03
N SER A 43 6.22 -5.30 -3.87
CA SER A 43 4.83 -5.71 -3.62
C SER A 43 3.82 -4.94 -4.46
N GLN A 44 4.05 -3.64 -4.71
CA GLN A 44 3.21 -2.83 -5.60
C GLN A 44 3.27 -3.31 -7.06
N MET A 45 4.42 -3.83 -7.48
CA MET A 45 4.59 -4.35 -8.83
C MET A 45 3.80 -5.62 -9.11
N LEU A 46 3.46 -6.36 -8.08
CA LEU A 46 2.64 -7.57 -8.19
C LEU A 46 1.14 -7.28 -8.35
N LEU A 47 0.72 -6.05 -8.10
CA LEU A 47 -0.67 -5.62 -8.13
C LEU A 47 -1.31 -5.88 -9.50
N GLY A 48 -2.35 -6.73 -9.55
CA GLY A 48 -3.09 -7.04 -10.78
C GLY A 48 -2.32 -7.86 -11.84
N ARG A 49 -1.12 -8.38 -11.53
CA ARG A 49 -0.26 -9.09 -12.49
C ARG A 49 -0.27 -10.60 -12.36
N ALA A 50 -0.70 -11.13 -11.22
CA ALA A 50 -0.84 -12.56 -11.01
C ALA A 50 -2.30 -12.91 -10.71
N ALA A 51 -2.88 -13.83 -11.47
CA ALA A 51 -4.25 -14.28 -11.24
C ALA A 51 -4.37 -14.92 -9.85
N GLY A 52 -5.33 -14.45 -9.03
CA GLY A 52 -5.58 -14.91 -7.67
C GLY A 52 -4.61 -14.36 -6.62
N LEU A 53 -3.73 -13.41 -6.97
CA LEU A 53 -2.97 -12.61 -6.04
C LEU A 53 -3.69 -11.26 -5.88
N GLU A 54 -4.13 -10.98 -4.68
CA GLU A 54 -4.73 -9.72 -4.27
C GLU A 54 -3.65 -8.89 -3.58
N ALA A 55 -3.60 -7.62 -3.91
CA ALA A 55 -2.67 -6.69 -3.30
C ALA A 55 -3.45 -5.45 -2.85
N THR A 56 -3.37 -5.15 -1.56
CA THR A 56 -4.03 -3.99 -0.96
C THR A 56 -2.97 -3.01 -0.48
N LEU A 57 -3.04 -1.78 -0.98
CA LEU A 57 -2.14 -0.73 -0.53
C LEU A 57 -2.54 -0.26 0.87
N THR A 58 -1.72 -0.56 1.86
CA THR A 58 -1.98 -0.21 3.27
C THR A 58 -1.66 1.26 3.55
N SER A 59 -0.70 1.82 2.83
CA SER A 59 -0.32 3.22 2.95
C SER A 59 -0.06 3.85 1.58
N PRO A 60 -0.64 5.03 1.30
CA PRO A 60 -0.41 5.74 0.03
C PRO A 60 0.96 6.42 -0.03
N GLN A 61 1.78 6.33 1.02
CA GLN A 61 3.11 6.93 1.05
C GLN A 61 4.04 6.27 0.04
N PRO A 62 4.99 7.02 -0.55
CA PRO A 62 6.05 6.44 -1.37
C PRO A 62 6.80 5.34 -0.62
N GLY A 63 6.84 4.13 -1.18
CA GLY A 63 7.45 2.97 -0.51
C GLY A 63 6.59 2.33 0.59
N GLY A 64 5.33 2.77 0.73
CA GLY A 64 4.38 2.20 1.68
C GLY A 64 4.14 0.71 1.50
N ALA A 65 3.74 0.05 2.59
CA ALA A 65 3.48 -1.38 2.58
C ALA A 65 2.28 -1.75 1.70
N VAL A 66 2.39 -2.90 1.10
CA VAL A 66 1.32 -3.55 0.36
C VAL A 66 1.09 -4.91 0.98
N ASP A 67 -0.11 -5.14 1.45
CA ASP A 67 -0.54 -6.45 1.93
C ASP A 67 -0.89 -7.32 0.73
N LEU A 68 -0.24 -8.47 0.66
CA LEU A 68 -0.47 -9.46 -0.38
C LEU A 68 -1.27 -10.62 0.20
N SER A 69 -2.27 -11.07 -0.55
CA SER A 69 -3.09 -12.24 -0.20
C SER A 69 -3.29 -13.10 -1.44
N ILE A 70 -3.20 -14.42 -1.27
CA ILE A 70 -3.51 -15.35 -2.34
C ILE A 70 -4.90 -15.93 -2.07
N ARG A 71 -5.86 -15.63 -2.97
CA ARG A 71 -7.27 -16.09 -2.88
C ARG A 71 -7.94 -15.80 -1.52
N GLY A 72 -7.56 -14.68 -0.88
CA GLY A 72 -8.10 -14.30 0.43
C GLY A 72 -7.62 -15.15 1.61
N ALA A 73 -6.64 -16.06 1.40
CA ALA A 73 -6.15 -16.94 2.46
C ALA A 73 -5.20 -16.28 3.48
N GLY A 74 -4.83 -15.04 3.25
CA GLY A 74 -3.88 -14.30 4.09
C GLY A 74 -2.52 -14.11 3.43
N THR A 75 -1.54 -13.61 4.20
CA THR A 75 -0.21 -13.25 3.69
C THR A 75 0.59 -14.49 3.27
N PRO A 76 1.06 -14.58 2.01
CA PRO A 76 1.87 -15.69 1.53
C PRO A 76 3.29 -15.62 2.10
N ILE A 77 4.01 -16.73 2.03
CA ILE A 77 5.45 -16.77 2.29
C ILE A 77 6.21 -16.32 1.05
N PHE A 78 7.26 -15.54 1.27
CA PHE A 78 8.18 -15.12 0.21
C PHE A 78 9.46 -15.96 0.28
N ILE A 79 9.89 -16.48 -0.86
CA ILE A 79 11.13 -17.24 -1.00
C ILE A 79 11.94 -16.59 -2.11
N VAL A 80 13.12 -16.08 -1.74
CA VAL A 80 14.05 -15.43 -2.67
C VAL A 80 15.26 -16.32 -2.86
N ASP A 81 15.50 -16.81 -4.06
CA ASP A 81 16.60 -17.72 -4.39
C ASP A 81 16.72 -18.93 -3.43
N GLY A 82 15.59 -19.45 -3.01
CA GLY A 82 15.51 -20.59 -2.07
C GLY A 82 15.56 -20.20 -0.59
N VAL A 83 15.77 -18.92 -0.25
CA VAL A 83 15.79 -18.44 1.13
C VAL A 83 14.42 -17.88 1.50
N MET A 84 13.86 -18.40 2.60
CA MET A 84 12.58 -17.91 3.13
C MET A 84 12.76 -16.52 3.77
N MET A 85 12.00 -15.56 3.29
CA MET A 85 11.99 -14.19 3.83
C MET A 85 10.82 -14.03 4.81
N PRO A 86 11.01 -13.31 5.92
CA PRO A 86 9.92 -13.03 6.85
C PRO A 86 8.85 -12.18 6.17
N SER A 87 7.60 -12.62 6.30
CA SER A 87 6.42 -11.90 5.80
C SER A 87 5.96 -10.78 6.75
N THR A 88 6.46 -10.82 8.00
CA THR A 88 6.15 -9.81 9.01
C THR A 88 7.07 -8.60 8.88
N SER A 89 6.59 -7.44 9.32
CA SER A 89 7.40 -6.22 9.40
C SER A 89 8.67 -6.46 10.19
N LEU A 90 9.82 -6.12 9.60
CA LEU A 90 11.13 -6.15 10.27
C LEU A 90 11.33 -4.95 11.22
N GLU A 91 10.41 -4.01 11.24
CA GLU A 91 10.47 -2.91 12.19
C GLU A 91 10.02 -3.37 13.55
N VAL A 92 10.94 -3.32 14.49
CA VAL A 92 10.64 -3.45 15.92
C VAL A 92 9.73 -2.28 16.27
N GLY A 93 8.43 -2.55 16.46
CA GLY A 93 7.49 -1.55 16.90
C GLY A 93 8.01 -0.91 18.17
N ASN A 94 8.33 0.38 18.09
CA ASN A 94 8.62 1.15 19.29
C ASN A 94 7.33 1.11 20.11
N GLY A 95 7.34 0.50 21.29
CA GLY A 95 6.18 0.17 22.12
C GLY A 95 5.31 1.35 22.58
N ASN A 96 5.44 2.50 21.95
CA ASN A 96 4.55 3.63 22.07
C ASN A 96 3.34 3.44 21.14
N GLN A 97 2.24 2.99 21.69
CA GLN A 97 0.94 2.85 21.04
C GLN A 97 0.34 4.15 20.45
N VAL A 98 1.07 5.25 20.46
CA VAL A 98 0.63 6.55 19.95
C VAL A 98 0.75 6.67 18.43
N MET A 99 1.54 5.80 17.79
CA MET A 99 1.60 5.70 16.32
C MET A 99 1.38 4.24 15.90
N PRO A 100 0.13 3.82 15.69
CA PRO A 100 -0.21 2.46 15.30
C PRO A 100 0.23 2.08 13.87
N ASN A 101 0.81 2.99 13.13
CA ASN A 101 1.25 2.80 11.75
C ASN A 101 2.75 3.06 11.59
N SER A 102 3.58 2.22 12.23
CA SER A 102 4.92 1.99 11.70
C SER A 102 4.75 1.55 10.23
N ILE A 103 5.51 2.15 9.34
CA ILE A 103 5.53 1.79 7.93
C ILE A 103 5.90 0.30 7.87
N ASN A 104 4.91 -0.54 7.61
CA ASN A 104 5.10 -1.98 7.54
C ASN A 104 5.97 -2.24 6.29
N ARG A 105 7.27 -2.43 6.48
CA ARG A 105 8.19 -2.81 5.40
C ARG A 105 8.29 -4.32 5.37
N SER A 106 7.70 -4.92 4.37
CA SER A 106 7.88 -6.36 4.14
C SER A 106 9.36 -6.66 3.85
N GLY A 107 9.80 -7.89 4.12
CA GLY A 107 11.16 -8.33 3.79
C GLY A 107 11.55 -8.18 2.31
N LEU A 108 10.57 -7.89 1.44
CA LEU A 108 10.76 -7.57 0.03
C LEU A 108 11.21 -6.12 -0.23
N ALA A 109 11.17 -5.24 0.77
CA ALA A 109 11.51 -3.83 0.58
C ALA A 109 12.97 -3.58 0.18
N GLY A 110 13.86 -4.55 0.43
CA GLY A 110 15.27 -4.49 0.04
C GLY A 110 15.57 -5.06 -1.35
N LEU A 111 14.59 -5.65 -2.05
CA LEU A 111 14.80 -6.22 -3.36
C LEU A 111 14.60 -5.18 -4.45
N ASN A 112 15.62 -5.03 -5.29
CA ASN A 112 15.49 -4.20 -6.48
C ASN A 112 14.74 -4.98 -7.57
N PRO A 113 13.62 -4.46 -8.07
CA PRO A 113 12.86 -5.11 -9.13
C PRO A 113 13.65 -5.38 -10.42
N ALA A 114 14.65 -4.56 -10.71
CA ALA A 114 15.51 -4.72 -11.88
C ALA A 114 16.36 -6.01 -11.83
N ASP A 115 16.64 -6.52 -10.62
CA ASP A 115 17.46 -7.72 -10.41
C ASP A 115 16.64 -9.01 -10.47
N ILE A 116 15.34 -8.94 -10.69
CA ILE A 116 14.46 -10.10 -10.70
C ILE A 116 14.40 -10.70 -12.10
N GLU A 117 14.58 -12.02 -12.17
CA GLU A 117 14.43 -12.81 -13.38
C GLU A 117 12.98 -13.29 -13.55
N SER A 118 12.42 -13.93 -12.50
CA SER A 118 11.06 -14.45 -12.53
C SER A 118 10.38 -14.38 -11.17
N ILE A 119 9.04 -14.30 -11.19
CA ILE A 119 8.21 -14.42 -10.01
C ILE A 119 7.14 -15.46 -10.28
N GLU A 120 7.04 -16.41 -9.39
CA GLU A 120 6.08 -17.50 -9.48
C GLU A 120 5.22 -17.52 -8.23
N VAL A 121 3.91 -17.56 -8.44
CA VAL A 121 2.93 -17.62 -7.34
C VAL A 121 2.39 -19.03 -7.26
N LEU A 122 2.81 -19.77 -6.23
CA LEU A 122 2.36 -21.12 -5.93
C LEU A 122 1.08 -21.05 -5.11
N LYS A 123 0.05 -21.68 -5.62
CA LYS A 123 -1.28 -21.71 -5.01
C LYS A 123 -1.62 -23.17 -4.65
N ASP A 124 -2.39 -23.31 -3.60
CA ASP A 124 -2.92 -24.64 -3.21
C ASP A 124 -1.82 -25.68 -2.90
N ALA A 125 -2.01 -26.89 -3.38
CA ALA A 125 -1.11 -28.03 -3.12
C ALA A 125 0.35 -27.78 -3.52
N SER A 126 0.63 -26.92 -4.48
CA SER A 126 2.01 -26.61 -4.89
C SER A 126 2.82 -25.90 -3.81
N ALA A 127 2.16 -25.22 -2.89
CA ALA A 127 2.80 -24.54 -1.78
C ALA A 127 3.16 -25.48 -0.63
N SER A 128 2.53 -26.67 -0.53
CA SER A 128 2.66 -27.60 0.59
C SER A 128 4.07 -28.14 0.80
N ILE A 129 4.91 -28.17 -0.24
CA ILE A 129 6.32 -28.59 -0.15
C ILE A 129 7.16 -27.69 0.77
N TYR A 130 6.69 -26.46 1.02
CA TYR A 130 7.33 -25.50 1.93
C TYR A 130 6.81 -25.57 3.37
N GLY A 131 5.99 -26.58 3.67
CA GLY A 131 5.51 -26.89 5.02
C GLY A 131 4.27 -26.12 5.44
N ILE A 132 3.95 -26.18 6.74
CA ILE A 132 2.70 -25.63 7.32
C ILE A 132 2.59 -24.11 7.12
N GLY A 133 3.70 -23.40 7.18
CA GLY A 133 3.72 -21.94 6.98
C GLY A 133 3.25 -21.51 5.59
N ALA A 134 3.29 -22.41 4.60
CA ALA A 134 2.89 -22.14 3.22
C ALA A 134 1.39 -22.34 2.94
N ALA A 135 0.57 -22.55 3.97
CA ALA A 135 -0.87 -22.75 3.83
C ALA A 135 -1.57 -21.61 3.09
N ASN A 136 -1.07 -20.39 3.21
CA ASN A 136 -1.59 -19.20 2.51
C ASN A 136 -0.99 -19.00 1.11
N GLY A 137 -0.18 -19.97 0.63
CA GLY A 137 0.53 -19.91 -0.63
C GLY A 137 1.96 -19.39 -0.49
N VAL A 138 2.71 -19.46 -1.60
CA VAL A 138 4.12 -19.08 -1.68
C VAL A 138 4.36 -18.22 -2.91
N VAL A 139 5.14 -17.16 -2.74
CA VAL A 139 5.68 -16.34 -3.83
C VAL A 139 7.17 -16.65 -3.96
N LEU A 140 7.54 -17.32 -5.04
CA LEU A 140 8.94 -17.60 -5.38
C LEU A 140 9.48 -16.45 -6.21
N ILE A 141 10.61 -15.92 -5.81
CA ILE A 141 11.32 -14.85 -6.50
C ILE A 141 12.71 -15.39 -6.88
N THR A 142 13.00 -15.39 -8.16
CA THR A 142 14.31 -15.77 -8.67
C THR A 142 15.01 -14.52 -9.15
N THR A 143 16.22 -14.29 -8.67
CA THR A 143 17.05 -13.17 -9.11
C THR A 143 17.88 -13.52 -10.33
N LYS A 144 18.25 -12.51 -11.11
CA LYS A 144 19.13 -12.65 -12.26
C LYS A 144 20.49 -13.18 -11.84
N LYS A 145 20.98 -14.22 -12.52
CA LYS A 145 22.32 -14.76 -12.29
C LYS A 145 23.27 -14.21 -13.34
N GLY A 146 24.53 -14.04 -12.94
CA GLY A 146 25.59 -13.70 -13.87
C GLY A 146 25.72 -14.78 -14.96
N THR A 147 25.83 -14.35 -16.21
CA THR A 147 26.06 -15.23 -17.37
C THR A 147 27.45 -14.98 -17.90
N GLU A 148 28.08 -16.01 -18.49
CA GLU A 148 29.38 -15.90 -19.16
C GLU A 148 29.23 -15.19 -20.53
N THR A 149 28.78 -13.93 -20.49
CA THR A 149 28.62 -13.09 -21.67
C THR A 149 29.50 -11.84 -21.57
N ARG A 150 29.57 -11.06 -22.65
CA ARG A 150 30.28 -9.77 -22.62
C ARG A 150 29.61 -8.86 -21.56
N PRO A 151 30.40 -8.11 -20.76
CA PRO A 151 29.84 -7.17 -19.79
C PRO A 151 28.89 -6.19 -20.47
N GLN A 152 27.67 -6.10 -19.94
CA GLN A 152 26.66 -5.14 -20.38
C GLN A 152 26.39 -4.20 -19.20
N ILE A 153 26.54 -2.92 -19.44
CA ILE A 153 26.21 -1.89 -18.45
C ILE A 153 24.88 -1.29 -18.91
N THR A 154 23.87 -1.42 -18.07
CA THR A 154 22.55 -0.81 -18.29
C THR A 154 22.30 0.22 -17.21
N TYR A 155 21.79 1.38 -17.60
CA TYR A 155 21.38 2.42 -16.66
C TYR A 155 19.90 2.71 -16.86
N GLU A 156 19.13 2.61 -15.78
CA GLU A 156 17.73 2.99 -15.73
C GLU A 156 17.52 4.07 -14.69
N GLY A 157 16.99 5.22 -15.11
CA GLY A 157 16.61 6.31 -14.22
C GLY A 157 15.10 6.53 -14.22
N ASN A 158 14.50 6.67 -13.05
CA ASN A 158 13.08 6.97 -12.90
C ASN A 158 12.89 8.10 -11.87
N TYR A 159 12.13 9.10 -12.25
CA TYR A 159 11.72 10.19 -11.38
C TYR A 159 10.21 10.27 -11.33
N SER A 160 9.64 10.19 -10.13
CA SER A 160 8.20 10.26 -9.90
C SER A 160 7.85 11.36 -8.92
N ILE A 161 6.82 12.13 -9.23
CA ILE A 161 6.25 13.13 -8.33
C ILE A 161 4.97 12.56 -7.76
N VAL A 162 4.88 12.50 -6.44
CA VAL A 162 3.69 12.08 -5.71
C VAL A 162 3.00 13.31 -5.18
N LYS A 163 1.85 13.64 -5.76
CA LYS A 163 1.03 14.77 -5.31
C LYS A 163 0.04 14.30 -4.26
N ASN A 164 -0.08 15.09 -3.21
CA ASN A 164 -1.08 14.90 -2.19
C ASN A 164 -2.38 15.60 -2.61
N TYR A 165 -3.47 14.85 -2.65
CA TYR A 165 -4.81 15.40 -2.89
C TYR A 165 -5.60 15.30 -1.60
N PRO A 166 -5.79 16.40 -0.85
CA PRO A 166 -6.60 16.38 0.34
C PRO A 166 -8.04 16.01 -0.03
N TYR A 167 -8.54 14.95 0.58
CA TYR A 167 -9.94 14.51 0.40
C TYR A 167 -10.94 15.38 1.16
N LEU A 168 -10.47 16.04 2.21
CA LEU A 168 -11.28 16.89 3.06
C LEU A 168 -10.77 18.34 2.94
N GLU A 169 -11.67 19.25 2.66
CA GLU A 169 -11.41 20.68 2.78
C GLU A 169 -11.71 21.11 4.22
N PRO A 170 -10.71 21.60 4.96
CA PRO A 170 -10.95 22.10 6.31
C PRO A 170 -11.79 23.37 6.26
N LEU A 171 -12.64 23.55 7.25
CA LEU A 171 -13.41 24.79 7.41
C LEU A 171 -12.45 25.96 7.63
N SER A 172 -12.78 27.09 7.04
CA SER A 172 -12.13 28.36 7.37
C SER A 172 -12.41 28.73 8.85
N GLY A 173 -11.60 29.61 9.42
CA GLY A 173 -11.81 30.09 10.78
C GLY A 173 -13.18 30.72 10.97
N GLU A 174 -13.67 31.48 9.99
CA GLU A 174 -15.01 32.07 10.00
C GLU A 174 -16.10 31.00 9.95
N GLU A 175 -16.01 30.04 9.03
CA GLU A 175 -16.98 28.94 8.94
C GLU A 175 -17.01 28.09 10.20
N TYR A 176 -15.84 27.77 10.77
CA TYR A 176 -15.76 27.04 12.03
C TYR A 176 -16.48 27.75 13.17
N MET A 177 -16.25 29.04 13.34
CA MET A 177 -16.88 29.83 14.40
C MET A 177 -18.40 29.91 14.21
N ASN A 178 -18.88 30.05 12.97
CA ASN A 178 -20.29 30.02 12.65
C ASN A 178 -20.94 28.66 12.98
N VAL A 179 -20.31 27.57 12.54
CA VAL A 179 -20.79 26.21 12.83
C VAL A 179 -20.79 25.94 14.34
N ALA A 180 -19.76 26.36 15.06
CA ALA A 180 -19.68 26.21 16.51
C ALA A 180 -20.80 26.97 17.21
N ASN A 181 -21.13 28.17 16.77
CA ASN A 181 -22.26 28.95 17.34
C ASN A 181 -23.60 28.24 17.04
N ILE A 182 -23.80 27.69 15.84
CA ILE A 182 -25.00 26.92 15.49
C ILE A 182 -25.11 25.69 16.42
N PHE A 183 -24.04 24.90 16.51
CA PHE A 183 -23.99 23.70 17.34
C PHE A 183 -24.30 24.02 18.83
N ASN A 184 -23.70 25.08 19.38
CA ASN A 184 -23.95 25.50 20.73
C ASN A 184 -25.40 25.97 20.95
N LYS A 185 -25.99 26.63 19.95
CA LYS A 185 -27.40 27.01 20.01
C LYS A 185 -28.33 25.81 20.05
N GLU A 186 -28.09 24.86 19.11
CA GLU A 186 -28.88 23.63 19.04
C GLU A 186 -28.78 22.81 20.34
N ASN A 187 -27.56 22.70 20.89
CA ASN A 187 -27.34 22.03 22.17
C ASN A 187 -28.05 22.72 23.34
N TYR A 188 -28.05 24.06 23.34
CA TYR A 188 -28.79 24.85 24.34
C TYR A 188 -30.31 24.59 24.27
N LEU A 189 -30.87 24.59 23.06
CA LEU A 189 -32.29 24.31 22.83
C LEU A 189 -32.64 22.88 23.28
N PHE A 190 -31.83 21.91 22.90
CA PHE A 190 -32.00 20.51 23.30
C PHE A 190 -31.98 20.33 24.82
N THR A 191 -30.94 20.85 25.47
CA THR A 191 -30.74 20.69 26.92
C THR A 191 -31.85 21.32 27.76
N ASN A 192 -32.42 22.43 27.28
CA ASN A 192 -33.49 23.13 27.99
C ASN A 192 -34.90 22.68 27.58
N GLY A 193 -35.02 21.72 26.69
CA GLY A 193 -36.31 21.21 26.18
C GLY A 193 -37.12 22.27 25.43
N MET A 194 -36.42 23.11 24.65
CA MET A 194 -37.02 24.16 23.83
C MET A 194 -37.30 23.69 22.43
N TYR A 195 -38.26 24.34 21.74
CA TYR A 195 -38.57 24.03 20.36
C TYR A 195 -37.31 24.19 19.46
N PRO A 196 -37.03 23.28 18.56
CA PRO A 196 -37.81 22.13 18.08
C PRO A 196 -37.62 20.83 18.90
N TYR A 197 -36.79 20.82 19.93
CA TYR A 197 -36.44 19.61 20.70
C TYR A 197 -37.33 19.38 21.93
N GLY A 198 -38.25 20.27 22.20
CA GLY A 198 -39.22 20.17 23.30
C GLY A 198 -40.34 21.19 23.14
N ASP A 199 -41.19 21.33 24.19
CA ASP A 199 -42.40 22.15 24.13
C ASP A 199 -42.22 23.57 24.66
N LYS A 200 -41.03 23.90 25.18
CA LYS A 200 -40.75 25.22 25.74
C LYS A 200 -40.40 26.24 24.66
N PRO A 201 -40.92 27.48 24.75
CA PRO A 201 -40.51 28.54 23.86
C PRO A 201 -39.06 28.97 24.16
N PHE A 202 -38.41 29.54 23.14
CA PHE A 202 -37.04 30.08 23.30
C PHE A 202 -37.01 31.25 24.27
N ASP A 203 -36.14 31.18 25.27
CA ASP A 203 -36.05 32.14 26.39
C ASP A 203 -35.16 33.35 26.12
N ASN A 204 -34.53 33.45 24.94
CA ASN A 204 -33.60 34.52 24.54
C ASN A 204 -32.36 34.69 25.47
N LYS A 205 -32.03 33.72 26.30
CA LYS A 205 -30.87 33.77 27.20
C LYS A 205 -29.60 33.16 26.58
N TRP A 206 -29.74 32.52 25.45
CA TRP A 206 -28.58 31.97 24.78
C TRP A 206 -27.64 33.08 24.29
N VAL A 207 -26.34 32.91 24.58
CA VAL A 207 -25.28 33.82 24.13
C VAL A 207 -24.36 33.04 23.18
N PRO A 208 -24.06 33.58 22.00
CA PRO A 208 -23.12 32.93 21.07
C PRO A 208 -21.74 32.82 21.71
N GLN A 209 -21.04 31.72 21.42
CA GLN A 209 -19.67 31.49 21.88
C GLN A 209 -18.72 32.48 21.22
N PHE A 210 -18.93 32.77 19.94
CA PHE A 210 -18.16 33.73 19.18
C PHE A 210 -19.02 34.90 18.75
N SER A 211 -18.57 36.12 19.06
CA SER A 211 -19.26 37.34 18.65
C SER A 211 -19.07 37.63 17.15
N PRO A 212 -19.95 38.41 16.52
CA PRO A 212 -19.78 38.78 15.08
C PRO A 212 -18.44 39.47 14.81
N GLN A 213 -17.90 40.22 15.76
CA GLN A 213 -16.60 40.88 15.62
C GLN A 213 -15.45 39.89 15.63
N GLN A 214 -15.50 38.83 16.43
CA GLN A 214 -14.52 37.74 16.45
C GLN A 214 -14.57 36.91 15.16
N ILE A 215 -15.78 36.66 14.67
CA ILE A 215 -15.98 35.95 13.40
C ILE A 215 -15.38 36.73 12.23
N ALA A 216 -15.65 38.03 12.16
CA ALA A 216 -15.10 38.89 11.11
C ALA A 216 -13.58 39.07 11.18
N ALA A 217 -12.97 38.88 12.36
CA ALA A 217 -11.53 38.96 12.56
C ALA A 217 -10.85 37.56 12.51
N ALA A 218 -11.59 36.50 12.17
CA ALA A 218 -11.06 35.14 12.14
C ALA A 218 -9.93 34.99 11.12
N GLN A 219 -8.84 34.40 11.57
CA GLN A 219 -7.74 33.98 10.70
C GLN A 219 -7.85 32.49 10.43
N THR A 220 -7.62 32.12 9.20
CA THR A 220 -7.61 30.72 8.77
C THR A 220 -6.18 30.25 8.56
N THR A 221 -5.82 29.16 9.18
CA THR A 221 -4.57 28.44 8.90
C THR A 221 -4.93 27.09 8.31
N ASP A 222 -4.47 26.83 7.10
CA ASP A 222 -4.61 25.51 6.49
C ASP A 222 -3.57 24.56 7.08
N TRP A 223 -4.01 23.80 8.11
CA TRP A 223 -3.18 22.80 8.78
C TRP A 223 -2.88 21.59 7.89
N LEU A 224 -3.77 21.28 6.93
CA LEU A 224 -3.52 20.19 6.00
C LEU A 224 -2.37 20.54 5.07
N ASP A 225 -2.34 21.76 4.52
CA ASP A 225 -1.25 22.23 3.66
C ASP A 225 0.09 22.32 4.43
N CYS A 226 0.05 22.61 5.73
CA CYS A 226 1.25 22.62 6.58
C CYS A 226 1.85 21.23 6.78
N VAL A 227 1.02 20.18 6.87
CA VAL A 227 1.43 18.81 7.19
C VAL A 227 1.60 17.95 5.95
N LEU A 228 0.71 18.09 4.98
CA LEU A 228 0.71 17.33 3.75
C LEU A 228 1.64 18.00 2.72
N LYS A 229 2.77 17.36 2.44
CA LYS A 229 3.73 17.82 1.44
C LYS A 229 3.76 16.87 0.26
N ASP A 230 3.96 17.41 -0.93
CA ASP A 230 4.23 16.61 -2.11
C ASP A 230 5.56 15.85 -1.93
N GLY A 231 5.59 14.61 -2.37
CA GLY A 231 6.76 13.75 -2.32
C GLY A 231 7.39 13.56 -3.70
N SER A 232 8.65 13.15 -3.71
CA SER A 232 9.31 12.68 -4.94
C SER A 232 10.05 11.37 -4.68
N ILE A 233 10.05 10.52 -5.70
CA ILE A 233 10.80 9.27 -5.72
C ILE A 233 11.82 9.37 -6.84
N ASN A 234 13.07 9.11 -6.53
CA ASN A 234 14.16 9.13 -7.48
C ASN A 234 14.87 7.77 -7.42
N ASN A 235 14.77 7.00 -8.50
CA ASN A 235 15.36 5.67 -8.62
C ASN A 235 16.40 5.64 -9.72
N HIS A 236 17.60 5.16 -9.38
CA HIS A 236 18.70 4.97 -10.32
C HIS A 236 19.23 3.55 -10.16
N ASN A 237 19.22 2.77 -11.25
CA ASN A 237 19.76 1.42 -11.32
C ASN A 237 20.88 1.39 -12.35
N ILE A 238 21.96 0.72 -12.03
CA ILE A 238 23.12 0.51 -12.91
C ILE A 238 23.38 -0.97 -13.04
#